data_1a614acec0a1bfbab47c6ee5052d04ae
#
_entry.id   1a614acec0a1bfbab47c6ee5052d04ae
#
_cell.length_a   1.000
_cell.length_b   1.000
_cell.length_c   1.000
_cell.angle_alpha   90.00
_cell.angle_beta   90.00
_cell.angle_gamma   90.00
#
_symmetry.space_group_name_H-M   'P 1'
#
loop_
_entity.id
_entity.type
_entity.pdbx_description
1 polymer ?
#
loop_
_entity_poly.entity_id
_entity_poly.type
_entity_poly.pdbx_seq_one_letter_code
_entity_poly.pdbx_strand_id
1 'polypeptide(L)'
;ESEADAYIESFVRSFDLRQAPLLRVRLIQTGPERHLLMYDMHHIISDGVSSNNIVQELVQLYEGQALEPLQIQYKDYAVWQQQEMQRESYQRREHFWLEHLAGELPVLNLPIAYPRPAVRSFEGAMYEFTVDANVSEQLHRIAAQTGSTLYMVLLSAYTVLLSKYSGQDDLIIGTPVAGRLLPELEPLIGMFVNTLAIRHQPKGNQTFHSYLQEARDRTLQAFEHQDYPLEELVEKLDVARDASRNPLFDTMFVLQNTESQETKLETLSFSPYVQEHSISKFDLTLSMSDEDGEIKGSFEYCTKLFGADAIERLTRDLIAILSQIGIDPDLLLGDIQVNSDERPEGFSPDSIDFVF
;
A
#
# COMPACT_ATOMS: atom_id res chain seq x y z
N GLU A 1 -1.27 -12.93 28.26
CA GLU A 1 -0.89 -12.03 27.15
C GLU A 1 0.63 -11.88 27.05
N SER A 2 1.35 -11.46 28.10
CA SER A 2 2.81 -11.28 28.05
C SER A 2 3.62 -12.56 27.70
N GLU A 3 3.13 -13.75 27.99
CA GLU A 3 3.79 -15.00 27.58
C GLU A 3 3.56 -15.30 26.09
N ALA A 4 2.40 -14.96 25.54
CA ALA A 4 2.12 -15.15 24.10
C ALA A 4 3.02 -14.26 23.23
N ASP A 5 3.21 -12.99 23.63
CA ASP A 5 4.05 -12.03 22.90
C ASP A 5 5.52 -12.53 22.83
N ALA A 6 6.08 -13.04 23.92
CA ALA A 6 7.42 -13.63 23.94
C ALA A 6 7.55 -14.84 23.00
N TYR A 7 6.49 -15.66 22.88
CA TYR A 7 6.46 -16.77 21.92
C TYR A 7 6.40 -16.29 20.48
N ILE A 8 5.64 -15.22 20.19
CA ILE A 8 5.55 -14.62 18.86
C ILE A 8 6.91 -14.04 18.43
N GLU A 9 7.55 -13.25 19.29
CA GLU A 9 8.88 -12.69 19.02
C GLU A 9 9.92 -13.76 18.73
N SER A 10 9.90 -14.89 19.47
CA SER A 10 10.82 -16.00 19.24
C SER A 10 10.49 -16.83 17.99
N PHE A 11 9.26 -16.74 17.48
CA PHE A 11 8.79 -17.50 16.34
C PHE A 11 9.19 -16.84 15.01
N VAL A 12 9.07 -15.53 14.91
CA VAL A 12 9.47 -14.76 13.72
C VAL A 12 11.01 -14.66 13.67
N ARG A 13 11.58 -15.24 12.64
CA ARG A 13 13.05 -15.25 12.43
C ARG A 13 13.39 -15.37 10.96
N SER A 14 14.58 -14.96 10.56
CA SER A 14 15.05 -15.05 9.18
C SER A 14 14.96 -16.47 8.62
N PHE A 15 14.66 -16.55 7.32
CA PHE A 15 14.70 -17.80 6.54
C PHE A 15 16.01 -17.92 5.77
N ASP A 16 16.57 -19.12 5.69
CA ASP A 16 17.59 -19.45 4.70
C ASP A 16 16.87 -19.81 3.38
N LEU A 17 16.92 -18.90 2.41
CA LEU A 17 16.21 -19.07 1.12
C LEU A 17 16.71 -20.27 0.30
N ARG A 18 17.83 -20.89 0.69
CA ARG A 18 18.34 -22.10 0.04
C ARG A 18 17.70 -23.38 0.58
N GLN A 19 16.89 -23.29 1.64
CA GLN A 19 16.31 -24.42 2.34
C GLN A 19 14.80 -24.33 2.42
N ALA A 20 14.09 -25.24 1.76
CA ALA A 20 12.65 -25.42 1.90
C ALA A 20 12.34 -26.28 3.16
N PRO A 21 11.15 -26.11 3.76
CA PRO A 21 10.10 -25.16 3.42
C PRO A 21 10.38 -23.74 3.96
N LEU A 22 9.91 -22.72 3.24
CA LEU A 22 9.93 -21.32 3.66
C LEU A 22 8.64 -20.93 4.41
N LEU A 23 8.10 -21.88 5.15
CA LEU A 23 6.89 -21.80 5.98
C LEU A 23 7.16 -22.43 7.33
N ARG A 24 6.71 -21.76 8.38
CA ARG A 24 6.66 -22.28 9.76
C ARG A 24 5.23 -22.16 10.28
N VAL A 25 4.80 -23.16 11.02
CA VAL A 25 3.49 -23.13 11.67
C VAL A 25 3.67 -23.58 13.12
N ARG A 26 2.97 -22.90 14.02
CA ARG A 26 2.91 -23.28 15.45
C ARG A 26 1.52 -23.06 16.00
N LEU A 27 1.04 -24.03 16.74
CA LEU A 27 -0.21 -23.93 17.49
C LEU A 27 0.13 -23.94 18.99
N ILE A 28 -0.36 -22.94 19.71
CA ILE A 28 -0.16 -22.80 21.16
C ILE A 28 -1.53 -22.79 21.84
N GLN A 29 -1.71 -23.63 22.84
CA GLN A 29 -2.89 -23.58 23.70
C GLN A 29 -2.70 -22.48 24.74
N THR A 30 -3.53 -21.43 24.72
CA THR A 30 -3.50 -20.30 25.63
C THR A 30 -4.58 -20.37 26.71
N GLY A 31 -5.48 -21.35 26.62
CA GLY A 31 -6.54 -21.62 27.58
C GLY A 31 -7.25 -22.92 27.27
N PRO A 32 -8.22 -23.36 28.10
CA PRO A 32 -8.94 -24.64 27.92
C PRO A 32 -9.56 -24.81 26.54
N GLU A 33 -10.10 -23.71 25.97
CA GLU A 33 -10.78 -23.68 24.67
C GLU A 33 -10.20 -22.57 23.76
N ARG A 34 -9.01 -22.05 24.08
CA ARG A 34 -8.38 -20.95 23.35
C ARG A 34 -7.00 -21.35 22.85
N HIS A 35 -6.77 -21.14 21.57
CA HIS A 35 -5.51 -21.46 20.92
C HIS A 35 -5.04 -20.27 20.09
N LEU A 36 -3.72 -20.14 19.95
CA LEU A 36 -3.08 -19.20 19.06
C LEU A 36 -2.43 -20.01 17.93
N LEU A 37 -2.94 -19.84 16.70
CA LEU A 37 -2.32 -20.39 15.50
C LEU A 37 -1.39 -19.32 14.90
N MET A 38 -0.10 -19.62 14.82
CA MET A 38 0.88 -18.76 14.18
C MET A 38 1.40 -19.44 12.92
N TYR A 39 1.49 -18.70 11.84
CA TYR A 39 2.23 -19.10 10.66
C TYR A 39 3.13 -17.95 10.20
N ASP A 40 4.33 -18.29 9.76
CA ASP A 40 5.35 -17.38 9.27
C ASP A 40 5.82 -17.89 7.92
N MET A 41 5.67 -17.07 6.88
CA MET A 41 6.05 -17.40 5.51
C MET A 41 6.92 -16.30 4.93
N HIS A 42 7.98 -16.71 4.24
CA HIS A 42 8.76 -15.75 3.48
C HIS A 42 7.94 -15.21 2.30
N HIS A 43 7.98 -13.90 2.10
CA HIS A 43 7.16 -13.24 1.06
C HIS A 43 7.45 -13.73 -0.37
N ILE A 44 8.65 -14.36 -0.62
CA ILE A 44 9.00 -14.95 -1.94
C ILE A 44 8.09 -16.12 -2.35
N ILE A 45 7.38 -16.74 -1.38
CA ILE A 45 6.46 -17.85 -1.64
C ILE A 45 4.98 -17.50 -1.38
N SER A 46 4.69 -16.27 -0.98
CA SER A 46 3.33 -15.89 -0.58
C SER A 46 3.09 -14.38 -0.72
N ASP A 47 1.83 -14.02 -0.85
CA ASP A 47 1.31 -12.65 -0.82
C ASP A 47 0.05 -12.57 0.06
N GLY A 48 -0.60 -11.41 0.12
CA GLY A 48 -1.79 -11.21 0.93
C GLY A 48 -2.96 -12.12 0.51
N VAL A 49 -3.17 -12.31 -0.81
CA VAL A 49 -4.21 -13.23 -1.33
C VAL A 49 -3.89 -14.68 -0.95
N SER A 50 -2.62 -15.08 -1.04
CA SER A 50 -2.16 -16.41 -0.61
C SER A 50 -2.44 -16.64 0.88
N SER A 51 -2.23 -15.64 1.73
CA SER A 51 -2.53 -15.74 3.16
C SER A 51 -4.01 -15.96 3.42
N ASN A 52 -4.87 -15.24 2.72
CA ASN A 52 -6.32 -15.43 2.80
C ASN A 52 -6.75 -16.82 2.31
N ASN A 53 -6.20 -17.29 1.19
CA ASN A 53 -6.47 -18.62 0.67
C ASN A 53 -6.10 -19.71 1.69
N ILE A 54 -4.92 -19.59 2.34
CA ILE A 54 -4.49 -20.55 3.37
C ILE A 54 -5.49 -20.59 4.53
N VAL A 55 -5.97 -19.46 4.99
CA VAL A 55 -6.95 -19.42 6.08
C VAL A 55 -8.27 -20.02 5.66
N GLN A 56 -8.77 -19.70 4.46
CA GLN A 56 -10.01 -20.25 3.93
C GLN A 56 -9.93 -21.76 3.70
N GLU A 57 -8.86 -22.26 3.10
CA GLU A 57 -8.64 -23.69 2.90
C GLU A 57 -8.50 -24.45 4.23
N LEU A 58 -7.82 -23.83 5.22
CA LEU A 58 -7.73 -24.41 6.56
C LEU A 58 -9.11 -24.57 7.19
N VAL A 59 -9.97 -23.55 7.07
CA VAL A 59 -11.35 -23.57 7.56
C VAL A 59 -12.16 -24.69 6.88
N GLN A 60 -12.10 -24.79 5.55
CA GLN A 60 -12.78 -25.83 4.78
C GLN A 60 -12.35 -27.26 5.20
N LEU A 61 -11.05 -27.47 5.33
CA LEU A 61 -10.50 -28.75 5.78
C LEU A 61 -10.90 -29.08 7.22
N TYR A 62 -10.97 -28.09 8.10
CA TYR A 62 -11.39 -28.25 9.48
C TYR A 62 -12.87 -28.70 9.57
N GLU A 63 -13.72 -28.21 8.66
CA GLU A 63 -15.11 -28.66 8.50
C GLU A 63 -15.27 -30.01 7.79
N GLY A 64 -14.16 -30.64 7.41
CA GLY A 64 -14.16 -31.91 6.72
C GLY A 64 -14.53 -31.84 5.23
N GLN A 65 -14.47 -30.61 4.66
CA GLN A 65 -14.68 -30.40 3.23
C GLN A 65 -13.42 -30.80 2.45
N ALA A 66 -13.61 -31.34 1.25
CA ALA A 66 -12.49 -31.61 0.34
C ALA A 66 -12.16 -30.31 -0.46
N LEU A 67 -10.89 -30.00 -0.56
CA LEU A 67 -10.45 -28.90 -1.44
C LEU A 67 -10.51 -29.32 -2.90
N GLU A 68 -10.86 -28.39 -3.77
CA GLU A 68 -10.80 -28.62 -5.21
C GLU A 68 -9.34 -28.70 -5.69
N PRO A 69 -9.01 -29.65 -6.58
CA PRO A 69 -7.66 -29.78 -7.08
C PRO A 69 -7.28 -28.58 -7.96
N LEU A 70 -6.11 -28.03 -7.73
CA LEU A 70 -5.56 -26.94 -8.56
C LEU A 70 -5.34 -27.42 -10.01
N GLN A 71 -5.77 -26.60 -10.97
CA GLN A 71 -5.58 -26.89 -12.41
C GLN A 71 -4.13 -26.66 -12.86
N ILE A 72 -3.48 -25.66 -12.23
CA ILE A 72 -2.09 -25.27 -12.48
C ILE A 72 -1.38 -25.03 -11.15
N GLN A 73 -0.07 -24.92 -11.17
CA GLN A 73 0.75 -24.57 -10.01
C GLN A 73 1.59 -23.32 -10.29
N TYR A 74 2.16 -22.71 -9.26
CA TYR A 74 3.00 -21.52 -9.38
C TYR A 74 4.15 -21.68 -10.39
N LYS A 75 4.74 -22.87 -10.49
CA LYS A 75 5.78 -23.16 -11.51
C LYS A 75 5.30 -23.00 -12.94
N ASP A 76 4.02 -23.33 -13.21
CA ASP A 76 3.44 -23.21 -14.55
C ASP A 76 3.23 -21.73 -14.90
N TYR A 77 2.79 -20.93 -13.90
CA TYR A 77 2.74 -19.47 -14.01
C TYR A 77 4.14 -18.87 -14.29
N ALA A 78 5.17 -19.27 -13.53
CA ALA A 78 6.52 -18.76 -13.72
C ALA A 78 7.07 -19.04 -15.12
N VAL A 79 6.80 -20.23 -15.68
CA VAL A 79 7.18 -20.56 -17.08
C VAL A 79 6.39 -19.72 -18.07
N TRP A 80 5.09 -19.55 -17.85
CA TRP A 80 4.24 -18.70 -18.69
C TRP A 80 4.72 -17.25 -18.70
N GLN A 81 5.01 -16.69 -17.51
CA GLN A 81 5.50 -15.32 -17.37
C GLN A 81 6.81 -15.10 -18.17
N GLN A 82 7.76 -16.03 -18.10
CA GLN A 82 8.99 -15.96 -18.88
C GLN A 82 8.75 -15.97 -20.40
N GLN A 83 7.72 -16.68 -20.86
CA GLN A 83 7.35 -16.68 -22.29
C GLN A 83 6.67 -15.37 -22.68
N GLU A 84 5.86 -14.79 -21.80
CA GLU A 84 5.22 -13.49 -22.04
C GLU A 84 6.25 -12.35 -22.21
N MET A 85 7.37 -12.39 -21.49
CA MET A 85 8.45 -11.40 -21.61
C MET A 85 9.05 -11.32 -23.02
N GLN A 86 8.86 -12.34 -23.86
CA GLN A 86 9.37 -12.38 -25.23
C GLN A 86 8.36 -11.89 -26.28
N ARG A 87 7.13 -11.53 -25.87
CA ARG A 87 6.05 -11.13 -26.76
C ARG A 87 6.04 -9.62 -27.03
N GLU A 88 5.46 -9.21 -28.16
CA GLU A 88 5.23 -7.79 -28.47
C GLU A 88 4.35 -7.09 -27.41
N SER A 89 3.43 -7.83 -26.78
CA SER A 89 2.60 -7.30 -25.69
C SER A 89 3.44 -6.78 -24.54
N TYR A 90 4.52 -7.49 -24.20
CA TYR A 90 5.44 -7.08 -23.14
C TYR A 90 6.20 -5.80 -23.52
N GLN A 91 6.67 -5.68 -24.77
CA GLN A 91 7.33 -4.47 -25.26
C GLN A 91 6.41 -3.24 -25.25
N ARG A 92 5.10 -3.44 -25.53
CA ARG A 92 4.13 -2.34 -25.41
C ARG A 92 3.95 -1.88 -23.97
N ARG A 93 3.92 -2.80 -22.98
CA ARG A 93 3.88 -2.47 -21.56
C ARG A 93 5.14 -1.74 -21.11
N GLU A 94 6.32 -2.22 -21.53
CA GLU A 94 7.59 -1.52 -21.27
C GLU A 94 7.56 -0.09 -21.81
N HIS A 95 7.14 0.08 -23.05
CA HIS A 95 7.06 1.40 -23.69
C HIS A 95 6.11 2.34 -22.94
N PHE A 96 4.93 1.85 -22.56
CA PHE A 96 3.99 2.61 -21.73
C PHE A 96 4.63 3.12 -20.44
N TRP A 97 5.29 2.23 -19.68
CA TRP A 97 5.89 2.62 -18.41
C TRP A 97 7.06 3.58 -18.57
N LEU A 98 7.88 3.41 -19.60
CA LEU A 98 8.97 4.33 -19.89
C LEU A 98 8.45 5.71 -20.32
N GLU A 99 7.35 5.79 -21.06
CA GLU A 99 6.69 7.07 -21.38
C GLU A 99 6.02 7.69 -20.16
N HIS A 100 5.32 6.88 -19.35
CA HIS A 100 4.62 7.34 -18.13
C HIS A 100 5.58 7.97 -17.11
N LEU A 101 6.79 7.45 -17.02
CA LEU A 101 7.85 7.94 -16.13
C LEU A 101 8.94 8.73 -16.86
N ALA A 102 8.66 9.22 -18.08
CA ALA A 102 9.67 9.97 -18.87
C ALA A 102 10.07 11.29 -18.20
N GLY A 103 11.29 11.74 -18.50
CA GLY A 103 11.86 12.98 -17.98
C GLY A 103 12.51 12.81 -16.60
N GLU A 104 12.69 13.91 -15.89
CA GLU A 104 13.23 13.90 -14.53
C GLU A 104 12.22 13.27 -13.58
N LEU A 105 12.69 12.29 -12.80
CA LEU A 105 11.85 11.62 -11.81
C LEU A 105 11.81 12.44 -10.52
N PRO A 106 10.62 12.78 -10.01
CA PRO A 106 10.51 13.54 -8.78
C PRO A 106 10.93 12.68 -7.58
N VAL A 107 11.66 13.29 -6.65
CA VAL A 107 11.95 12.74 -5.34
C VAL A 107 11.06 13.43 -4.32
N LEU A 108 10.23 12.66 -3.62
CA LEU A 108 9.29 13.22 -2.66
C LEU A 108 10.03 13.79 -1.43
N ASN A 109 9.79 15.08 -1.14
CA ASN A 109 10.40 15.83 -0.03
C ASN A 109 9.35 16.20 1.01
N LEU A 110 8.92 15.25 1.82
CA LEU A 110 8.06 15.52 2.97
C LEU A 110 8.86 16.17 4.11
N PRO A 111 8.25 17.03 4.93
CA PRO A 111 8.87 17.56 6.14
C PRO A 111 9.10 16.42 7.14
N ILE A 112 10.35 16.01 7.30
CA ILE A 112 10.78 14.97 8.23
C ILE A 112 11.18 15.60 9.57
N ALA A 113 10.88 14.91 10.68
CA ALA A 113 11.22 15.35 12.03
C ALA A 113 12.70 15.08 12.38
N TYR A 114 13.28 14.05 11.76
CA TYR A 114 14.65 13.61 12.04
C TYR A 114 15.47 13.50 10.75
N PRO A 115 16.80 13.75 10.79
CA PRO A 115 17.65 13.61 9.62
C PRO A 115 17.55 12.22 9.00
N ARG A 116 17.40 12.14 7.68
CA ARG A 116 17.35 10.86 6.97
C ARG A 116 18.64 10.06 7.20
N PRO A 117 18.55 8.80 7.66
CA PRO A 117 19.73 7.95 7.84
C PRO A 117 20.35 7.60 6.48
N ALA A 118 21.66 7.38 6.44
CA ALA A 118 22.39 7.04 5.21
C ALA A 118 21.97 5.69 4.59
N VAL A 119 21.38 4.80 5.39
CA VAL A 119 20.78 3.54 4.97
C VAL A 119 19.36 3.51 5.51
N ARG A 120 18.41 3.08 4.67
CA ARG A 120 16.99 2.99 5.02
C ARG A 120 16.76 2.20 6.30
N SER A 121 15.97 2.75 7.20
CA SER A 121 15.48 2.05 8.40
C SER A 121 14.12 1.43 8.11
N PHE A 122 13.87 0.28 8.72
CA PHE A 122 12.57 -0.39 8.71
C PHE A 122 11.83 -0.26 10.04
N GLU A 123 12.35 0.51 10.99
CA GLU A 123 11.64 0.77 12.24
C GLU A 123 10.41 1.63 11.95
N GLY A 124 9.24 1.10 12.31
CA GLY A 124 7.96 1.71 11.98
C GLY A 124 7.00 1.78 13.16
N ALA A 125 5.94 2.53 12.95
CA ALA A 125 4.76 2.53 13.79
C ALA A 125 3.53 2.74 12.91
N MET A 126 2.35 2.52 13.49
CA MET A 126 1.07 2.70 12.81
C MET A 126 0.19 3.67 13.60
N TYR A 127 -0.54 4.51 12.87
CA TYR A 127 -1.54 5.43 13.41
C TYR A 127 -2.86 5.19 12.70
N GLU A 128 -3.87 4.74 13.43
CA GLU A 128 -5.20 4.41 12.90
C GLU A 128 -6.16 5.58 13.05
N PHE A 129 -7.10 5.70 12.11
CA PHE A 129 -8.15 6.72 12.14
C PHE A 129 -9.40 6.24 11.39
N THR A 130 -10.51 6.93 11.63
CA THR A 130 -11.79 6.69 10.95
C THR A 130 -12.26 7.98 10.30
N VAL A 131 -12.81 7.88 9.10
CA VAL A 131 -13.46 8.99 8.40
C VAL A 131 -14.93 9.01 8.81
N ASP A 132 -15.45 10.20 9.09
CA ASP A 132 -16.86 10.37 9.45
C ASP A 132 -17.81 9.78 8.38
N ALA A 133 -18.87 9.10 8.82
CA ALA A 133 -19.79 8.39 7.93
C ALA A 133 -20.42 9.30 6.86
N ASN A 134 -20.72 10.56 7.22
CA ASN A 134 -21.26 11.53 6.25
C ASN A 134 -20.22 11.90 5.18
N VAL A 135 -18.94 12.04 5.55
CA VAL A 135 -17.85 12.26 4.60
C VAL A 135 -17.66 11.02 3.73
N SER A 136 -17.69 9.83 4.31
CA SER A 136 -17.60 8.56 3.57
C SER A 136 -18.69 8.46 2.50
N GLU A 137 -19.95 8.77 2.85
CA GLU A 137 -21.07 8.80 1.89
C GLU A 137 -20.83 9.81 0.76
N GLN A 138 -20.29 10.99 1.08
CA GLN A 138 -20.00 12.02 0.07
C GLN A 138 -18.91 11.53 -0.92
N LEU A 139 -17.85 10.86 -0.44
CA LEU A 139 -16.78 10.31 -1.27
C LEU A 139 -17.30 9.20 -2.20
N HIS A 140 -18.17 8.31 -1.71
CA HIS A 140 -18.85 7.32 -2.55
C HIS A 140 -19.70 7.98 -3.63
N ARG A 141 -20.39 9.08 -3.30
CA ARG A 141 -21.20 9.84 -4.25
C ARG A 141 -20.34 10.48 -5.35
N ILE A 142 -19.18 11.06 -4.98
CA ILE A 142 -18.21 11.59 -5.96
C ILE A 142 -17.73 10.47 -6.88
N ALA A 143 -17.34 9.33 -6.34
CA ALA A 143 -16.91 8.19 -7.13
C ALA A 143 -17.97 7.76 -8.15
N ALA A 144 -19.23 7.63 -7.72
CA ALA A 144 -20.35 7.26 -8.61
C ALA A 144 -20.64 8.33 -9.68
N GLN A 145 -20.61 9.61 -9.34
CA GLN A 145 -20.91 10.72 -10.26
C GLN A 145 -19.83 10.93 -11.31
N THR A 146 -18.57 10.68 -10.96
CA THR A 146 -17.42 10.86 -11.86
C THR A 146 -17.06 9.61 -12.66
N GLY A 147 -17.72 8.47 -12.40
CA GLY A 147 -17.35 7.16 -12.94
C GLY A 147 -15.96 6.71 -12.49
N SER A 148 -15.52 7.22 -11.34
CA SER A 148 -14.29 6.80 -10.67
C SER A 148 -14.58 5.72 -9.63
N THR A 149 -13.55 5.04 -9.16
CA THR A 149 -13.67 4.16 -7.98
C THR A 149 -13.34 4.94 -6.70
N LEU A 150 -13.79 4.45 -5.54
CA LEU A 150 -13.39 5.02 -4.25
C LEU A 150 -11.85 5.07 -4.11
N TYR A 151 -11.15 4.03 -4.60
CA TYR A 151 -9.69 4.00 -4.67
C TYR A 151 -9.13 5.26 -5.36
N MET A 152 -9.66 5.64 -6.53
CA MET A 152 -9.18 6.80 -7.29
C MET A 152 -9.45 8.12 -6.56
N VAL A 153 -10.59 8.24 -5.90
CA VAL A 153 -10.94 9.42 -5.10
C VAL A 153 -9.97 9.57 -3.93
N LEU A 154 -9.74 8.50 -3.16
CA LEU A 154 -8.86 8.50 -2.00
C LEU A 154 -7.40 8.70 -2.38
N LEU A 155 -6.91 8.04 -3.45
CA LEU A 155 -5.57 8.26 -4.00
C LEU A 155 -5.38 9.72 -4.44
N SER A 156 -6.37 10.32 -5.08
CA SER A 156 -6.33 11.73 -5.50
C SER A 156 -6.24 12.67 -4.29
N ALA A 157 -7.02 12.42 -3.23
CA ALA A 157 -6.97 13.19 -2.00
C ALA A 157 -5.62 13.04 -1.29
N TYR A 158 -5.07 11.82 -1.25
CA TYR A 158 -3.74 11.56 -0.71
C TYR A 158 -2.66 12.29 -1.50
N THR A 159 -2.73 12.28 -2.82
CA THR A 159 -1.79 13.03 -3.67
C THR A 159 -1.85 14.53 -3.39
N VAL A 160 -3.05 15.10 -3.21
CA VAL A 160 -3.22 16.51 -2.83
C VAL A 160 -2.57 16.80 -1.48
N LEU A 161 -2.75 15.93 -0.49
CA LEU A 161 -2.09 16.04 0.82
C LEU A 161 -0.57 16.08 0.68
N LEU A 162 0.01 15.11 -0.04
CA LEU A 162 1.45 15.02 -0.26
C LEU A 162 1.98 16.26 -0.99
N SER A 163 1.26 16.75 -2.00
CA SER A 163 1.61 17.97 -2.73
C SER A 163 1.61 19.20 -1.81
N LYS A 164 0.62 19.33 -0.93
CA LYS A 164 0.56 20.44 0.04
C LYS A 164 1.72 20.40 1.04
N TYR A 165 2.11 19.22 1.51
CA TYR A 165 3.20 19.07 2.48
C TYR A 165 4.58 19.19 1.86
N SER A 166 4.79 18.68 0.66
CA SER A 166 6.09 18.74 -0.04
C SER A 166 6.30 20.05 -0.82
N GLY A 167 5.21 20.76 -1.16
CA GLY A 167 5.25 21.89 -2.08
C GLY A 167 5.50 21.49 -3.54
N GLN A 168 5.38 20.19 -3.86
CA GLN A 168 5.64 19.65 -5.19
C GLN A 168 4.32 19.38 -5.92
N ASP A 169 4.33 19.60 -7.23
CA ASP A 169 3.21 19.32 -8.13
C ASP A 169 3.49 18.15 -9.08
N ASP A 170 4.55 17.38 -8.84
CA ASP A 170 4.91 16.17 -9.55
C ASP A 170 5.37 15.11 -8.53
N LEU A 171 4.66 14.00 -8.45
CA LEU A 171 4.80 12.99 -7.40
C LEU A 171 4.66 11.59 -7.99
N ILE A 172 5.39 10.62 -7.43
CA ILE A 172 5.20 9.20 -7.75
C ILE A 172 4.74 8.50 -6.47
N ILE A 173 3.62 7.78 -6.57
CA ILE A 173 3.05 6.99 -5.47
C ILE A 173 3.03 5.52 -5.89
N GLY A 174 3.55 4.65 -5.03
CA GLY A 174 3.45 3.21 -5.21
C GLY A 174 2.05 2.71 -4.87
N THR A 175 1.54 1.75 -5.62
CA THR A 175 0.32 1.01 -5.27
C THR A 175 0.47 -0.46 -5.59
N PRO A 176 0.14 -1.38 -4.67
CA PRO A 176 0.20 -2.79 -4.93
C PRO A 176 -1.00 -3.24 -5.76
N VAL A 177 -0.77 -4.22 -6.63
CA VAL A 177 -1.81 -4.95 -7.36
C VAL A 177 -1.65 -6.45 -7.12
N ALA A 178 -2.75 -7.19 -7.07
CA ALA A 178 -2.74 -8.62 -6.75
C ALA A 178 -1.99 -9.48 -7.79
N GLY A 179 -1.85 -9.00 -9.04
CA GLY A 179 -1.13 -9.69 -10.11
C GLY A 179 -1.78 -10.99 -10.59
N ARG A 180 -3.03 -11.26 -10.20
CA ARG A 180 -3.78 -12.47 -10.55
C ARG A 180 -4.79 -12.17 -11.65
N LEU A 181 -4.30 -11.99 -12.88
CA LEU A 181 -5.11 -11.58 -14.03
C LEU A 181 -5.96 -12.70 -14.63
N LEU A 182 -5.74 -13.94 -14.24
CA LEU A 182 -6.45 -15.10 -14.74
C LEU A 182 -7.13 -15.81 -13.55
N PRO A 183 -8.38 -16.30 -13.72
CA PRO A 183 -9.11 -17.00 -12.65
C PRO A 183 -8.35 -18.20 -12.09
N GLU A 184 -7.55 -18.88 -12.92
CA GLU A 184 -6.75 -20.03 -12.52
C GLU A 184 -5.64 -19.67 -11.53
N LEU A 185 -5.25 -18.38 -11.43
CA LEU A 185 -4.26 -17.89 -10.48
C LEU A 185 -4.85 -17.57 -9.11
N GLU A 186 -6.16 -17.32 -9.03
CA GLU A 186 -6.85 -16.93 -7.79
C GLU A 186 -6.57 -17.90 -6.62
N PRO A 187 -6.71 -19.24 -6.80
CA PRO A 187 -6.54 -20.19 -5.69
C PRO A 187 -5.07 -20.53 -5.40
N LEU A 188 -4.12 -20.07 -6.18
CA LEU A 188 -2.72 -20.45 -6.02
C LEU A 188 -2.07 -19.77 -4.79
N ILE A 189 -1.17 -20.50 -4.15
CA ILE A 189 -0.24 -19.93 -3.16
C ILE A 189 1.06 -19.56 -3.88
N GLY A 190 1.47 -18.31 -3.76
CA GLY A 190 2.67 -17.80 -4.43
C GLY A 190 2.80 -16.28 -4.31
N MET A 191 3.89 -15.74 -4.81
CA MET A 191 4.14 -14.30 -4.89
C MET A 191 3.71 -13.79 -6.27
N PHE A 192 2.52 -13.17 -6.36
CA PHE A 192 1.97 -12.60 -7.59
C PHE A 192 1.91 -11.08 -7.56
N VAL A 193 1.97 -10.49 -6.35
CA VAL A 193 1.87 -9.04 -6.18
C VAL A 193 2.91 -8.31 -7.02
N ASN A 194 2.45 -7.32 -7.78
CA ASN A 194 3.31 -6.30 -8.38
C ASN A 194 3.02 -4.94 -7.71
N THR A 195 3.92 -3.99 -7.90
CA THR A 195 3.72 -2.62 -7.43
C THR A 195 3.83 -1.67 -8.61
N LEU A 196 2.84 -0.81 -8.75
CA LEU A 196 2.78 0.19 -9.81
C LEU A 196 3.30 1.53 -9.30
N ALA A 197 4.16 2.17 -10.06
CA ALA A 197 4.68 3.51 -9.79
C ALA A 197 3.85 4.54 -10.57
N ILE A 198 2.79 5.09 -9.97
CA ILE A 198 1.88 6.00 -10.67
C ILE A 198 2.34 7.44 -10.45
N ARG A 199 2.62 8.14 -11.54
CA ARG A 199 3.02 9.56 -11.53
C ARG A 199 1.80 10.46 -11.55
N HIS A 200 1.72 11.37 -10.60
CA HIS A 200 0.63 12.31 -10.40
C HIS A 200 1.12 13.75 -10.49
N GLN A 201 0.31 14.63 -11.08
CA GLN A 201 0.66 16.03 -11.26
C GLN A 201 -0.50 16.96 -10.83
N PRO A 202 -0.76 17.09 -9.51
CA PRO A 202 -1.79 17.97 -8.99
C PRO A 202 -1.37 19.43 -9.16
N LYS A 203 -2.14 20.23 -9.93
CA LYS A 203 -1.85 21.65 -10.15
C LYS A 203 -2.80 22.51 -9.34
N GLY A 204 -2.30 23.51 -8.62
CA GLY A 204 -3.11 24.35 -7.74
C GLY A 204 -4.26 25.09 -8.43
N ASN A 205 -4.19 25.34 -9.74
CA ASN A 205 -5.22 26.00 -10.54
C ASN A 205 -6.26 25.04 -11.17
N GLN A 206 -6.21 23.74 -10.85
CA GLN A 206 -7.23 22.75 -11.22
C GLN A 206 -8.24 22.58 -10.10
N THR A 207 -9.49 22.24 -10.44
CA THR A 207 -10.46 21.75 -9.46
C THR A 207 -10.13 20.30 -9.07
N PHE A 208 -10.56 19.87 -7.89
CA PHE A 208 -10.41 18.47 -7.50
C PHE A 208 -11.10 17.54 -8.49
N HIS A 209 -12.29 17.88 -8.96
CA HIS A 209 -13.03 17.13 -9.98
C HIS A 209 -12.19 16.93 -11.26
N SER A 210 -11.61 18.01 -11.80
CA SER A 210 -10.77 17.92 -13.02
C SER A 210 -9.53 17.08 -12.79
N TYR A 211 -8.87 17.24 -11.63
CA TYR A 211 -7.72 16.45 -11.26
C TYR A 211 -8.07 14.96 -11.08
N LEU A 212 -9.20 14.65 -10.45
CA LEU A 212 -9.68 13.28 -10.27
C LEU A 212 -9.88 12.56 -11.63
N GLN A 213 -10.40 13.26 -12.64
CA GLN A 213 -10.53 12.69 -13.98
C GLN A 213 -9.17 12.35 -14.61
N GLU A 214 -8.19 13.24 -14.49
CA GLU A 214 -6.83 12.97 -14.97
C GLU A 214 -6.19 11.78 -14.18
N ALA A 215 -6.32 11.77 -12.86
CA ALA A 215 -5.81 10.70 -12.01
C ALA A 215 -6.48 9.35 -12.31
N ARG A 216 -7.80 9.36 -12.56
CA ARG A 216 -8.56 8.19 -13.01
C ARG A 216 -8.00 7.61 -14.30
N ASP A 217 -7.84 8.44 -15.33
CA ASP A 217 -7.39 7.98 -16.64
C ASP A 217 -5.96 7.41 -16.56
N ARG A 218 -5.07 8.05 -15.80
CA ARG A 218 -3.71 7.56 -15.53
C ARG A 218 -3.72 6.23 -14.78
N THR A 219 -4.58 6.11 -13.76
CA THR A 219 -4.71 4.89 -12.97
C THR A 219 -5.23 3.73 -13.81
N LEU A 220 -6.24 3.95 -14.65
CA LEU A 220 -6.76 2.93 -15.56
C LEU A 220 -5.68 2.45 -16.53
N GLN A 221 -4.95 3.37 -17.15
CA GLN A 221 -3.83 3.02 -18.03
C GLN A 221 -2.75 2.23 -17.29
N ALA A 222 -2.40 2.61 -16.06
CA ALA A 222 -1.43 1.87 -15.26
C ALA A 222 -1.93 0.44 -14.94
N PHE A 223 -3.22 0.27 -14.66
CA PHE A 223 -3.82 -1.04 -14.40
C PHE A 223 -3.90 -1.92 -15.67
N GLU A 224 -4.09 -1.34 -16.84
CA GLU A 224 -4.00 -2.08 -18.11
C GLU A 224 -2.61 -2.66 -18.37
N HIS A 225 -1.56 -2.08 -17.75
CA HIS A 225 -0.17 -2.47 -17.90
C HIS A 225 0.44 -3.05 -16.61
N GLN A 226 -0.41 -3.52 -15.67
CA GLN A 226 -0.02 -3.89 -14.32
C GLN A 226 0.88 -5.14 -14.20
N ASP A 227 0.99 -5.91 -15.24
CA ASP A 227 1.81 -7.13 -15.27
C ASP A 227 3.27 -6.88 -15.76
N TYR A 228 3.66 -5.62 -15.94
CA TYR A 228 5.07 -5.27 -16.15
C TYR A 228 5.76 -5.16 -14.78
N PRO A 229 6.82 -5.96 -14.48
CA PRO A 229 7.45 -5.99 -13.18
C PRO A 229 8.13 -4.67 -12.80
N LEU A 230 7.96 -4.23 -11.56
CA LEU A 230 8.59 -3.01 -11.04
C LEU A 230 10.13 -3.09 -11.11
N GLU A 231 10.71 -4.26 -10.84
CA GLU A 231 12.15 -4.47 -10.84
C GLU A 231 12.76 -4.25 -12.23
N GLU A 232 12.09 -4.72 -13.27
CA GLU A 232 12.47 -4.48 -14.66
C GLU A 232 12.38 -2.98 -15.01
N LEU A 233 11.35 -2.31 -14.53
CA LEU A 233 11.16 -0.88 -14.74
C LEU A 233 12.28 -0.07 -14.09
N VAL A 234 12.64 -0.38 -12.85
CA VAL A 234 13.75 0.27 -12.12
C VAL A 234 15.07 0.08 -12.86
N GLU A 235 15.32 -1.12 -13.40
CA GLU A 235 16.54 -1.41 -14.17
C GLU A 235 16.58 -0.61 -15.47
N LYS A 236 15.45 -0.54 -16.19
CA LYS A 236 15.34 0.18 -17.48
C LYS A 236 15.44 1.69 -17.36
N LEU A 237 14.93 2.26 -16.29
CA LEU A 237 14.99 3.71 -16.02
C LEU A 237 16.36 4.17 -15.52
N ASP A 238 17.29 3.24 -15.25
CA ASP A 238 18.64 3.53 -14.72
C ASP A 238 18.61 4.51 -13.53
N VAL A 239 17.67 4.26 -12.61
CA VAL A 239 17.45 5.13 -11.44
C VAL A 239 18.69 5.15 -10.55
N ALA A 240 19.14 6.34 -10.18
CA ALA A 240 20.25 6.50 -9.24
C ALA A 240 19.96 5.78 -7.93
N ARG A 241 20.87 4.89 -7.51
CA ARG A 241 20.71 4.10 -6.27
C ARG A 241 21.05 4.97 -5.06
N ASP A 242 20.04 5.24 -4.25
CA ASP A 242 20.18 5.83 -2.93
C ASP A 242 19.81 4.79 -1.88
N ALA A 243 20.78 4.39 -1.04
CA ALA A 243 20.57 3.39 -0.01
C ALA A 243 19.59 3.86 1.09
N SER A 244 19.29 5.14 1.16
CA SER A 244 18.36 5.74 2.13
C SER A 244 16.91 5.77 1.65
N ARG A 245 16.64 5.47 0.37
CA ARG A 245 15.32 5.60 -0.29
C ARG A 245 14.93 4.36 -1.07
N ASN A 246 13.65 4.25 -1.40
CA ASN A 246 13.18 3.33 -2.42
C ASN A 246 13.48 3.90 -3.82
N PRO A 247 13.64 3.04 -4.85
CA PRO A 247 14.13 3.51 -6.15
C PRO A 247 13.25 4.52 -6.87
N LEU A 248 11.92 4.40 -6.83
CA LEU A 248 11.00 5.24 -7.61
C LEU A 248 10.06 6.08 -6.74
N PHE A 249 9.74 5.60 -5.55
CA PHE A 249 8.78 6.27 -4.65
C PHE A 249 9.06 5.90 -3.20
N ASP A 250 8.87 6.86 -2.31
CA ASP A 250 9.05 6.70 -0.87
C ASP A 250 7.70 6.48 -0.14
N THR A 251 6.58 6.55 -0.86
CA THR A 251 5.24 6.44 -0.28
C THR A 251 4.36 5.48 -1.05
N MET A 252 3.47 4.80 -0.33
CA MET A 252 2.47 3.88 -0.91
C MET A 252 1.05 4.28 -0.54
N PHE A 253 0.12 3.93 -1.42
CA PHE A 253 -1.31 3.96 -1.15
C PHE A 253 -1.92 2.58 -1.39
N VAL A 254 -2.70 2.11 -0.42
CA VAL A 254 -3.38 0.81 -0.46
C VAL A 254 -4.84 1.00 -0.10
N LEU A 255 -5.76 0.51 -0.94
CA LEU A 255 -7.16 0.34 -0.52
C LEU A 255 -7.41 -1.17 -0.35
N GLN A 256 -7.67 -1.58 0.89
CA GLN A 256 -7.99 -2.96 1.22
C GLN A 256 -9.48 -3.19 1.00
N ASN A 257 -9.82 -4.12 0.13
CA ASN A 257 -11.20 -4.57 -0.09
C ASN A 257 -11.50 -5.85 0.69
N THR A 258 -10.62 -6.23 1.63
CA THR A 258 -10.72 -7.48 2.37
C THR A 258 -11.27 -7.16 3.75
N GLU A 259 -12.49 -7.54 4.00
CA GLU A 259 -13.03 -7.60 5.34
C GLU A 259 -12.18 -8.57 6.17
N SER A 260 -11.58 -8.08 7.25
CA SER A 260 -10.99 -8.93 8.29
C SER A 260 -12.15 -9.57 9.08
N GLN A 261 -12.89 -10.46 8.42
CA GLN A 261 -14.04 -11.09 9.07
C GLN A 261 -13.58 -12.13 10.08
N GLU A 262 -14.15 -12.02 11.27
CA GLU A 262 -14.17 -13.13 12.20
C GLU A 262 -14.86 -14.32 11.51
N THR A 263 -14.10 -15.38 11.20
CA THR A 263 -14.66 -16.57 10.58
C THR A 263 -15.27 -17.43 11.68
N LYS A 264 -16.60 -17.53 11.71
CA LYS A 264 -17.36 -18.36 12.66
C LYS A 264 -17.75 -19.67 12.02
N LEU A 265 -17.30 -20.78 12.62
CA LEU A 265 -17.75 -22.12 12.37
C LEU A 265 -18.75 -22.54 13.45
N GLU A 266 -19.41 -23.69 13.29
CA GLU A 266 -20.35 -24.19 14.30
C GLU A 266 -19.72 -24.38 15.68
N THR A 267 -18.45 -24.77 15.75
CA THR A 267 -17.75 -25.13 17.01
C THR A 267 -16.50 -24.31 17.26
N LEU A 268 -16.11 -23.43 16.34
CA LEU A 268 -14.85 -22.69 16.40
C LEU A 268 -15.02 -21.29 15.79
N SER A 269 -14.35 -20.31 16.35
CA SER A 269 -14.20 -18.99 15.72
C SER A 269 -12.73 -18.65 15.54
N PHE A 270 -12.40 -18.06 14.39
CA PHE A 270 -11.09 -17.49 14.12
C PHE A 270 -11.18 -15.98 14.18
N SER A 271 -10.30 -15.35 14.94
CA SER A 271 -10.15 -13.90 14.96
C SER A 271 -8.67 -13.54 14.80
N PRO A 272 -8.36 -12.45 14.10
CA PRO A 272 -6.98 -11.95 14.02
C PRO A 272 -6.42 -11.68 15.42
N TYR A 273 -5.16 -12.04 15.64
CA TYR A 273 -4.42 -11.61 16.82
C TYR A 273 -3.75 -10.27 16.51
N VAL A 274 -4.16 -9.24 17.23
CA VAL A 274 -3.61 -7.90 17.05
C VAL A 274 -2.25 -7.82 17.73
N GLN A 275 -1.23 -7.54 16.95
CA GLN A 275 0.14 -7.31 17.41
C GLN A 275 0.53 -5.85 17.10
N GLU A 276 1.34 -5.25 17.96
CA GLU A 276 1.90 -3.92 17.69
C GLU A 276 2.75 -3.95 16.41
N HIS A 277 2.42 -3.06 15.49
CA HIS A 277 3.15 -2.97 14.23
C HIS A 277 4.41 -2.12 14.42
N SER A 278 5.57 -2.71 14.22
CA SER A 278 6.88 -2.08 14.46
C SER A 278 7.76 -1.95 13.22
N ILE A 279 7.21 -2.25 12.04
CA ILE A 279 7.97 -2.27 10.77
C ILE A 279 7.31 -1.32 9.77
N SER A 280 8.11 -0.54 9.05
CA SER A 280 7.68 0.24 7.89
C SER A 280 8.59 -0.04 6.71
N LYS A 281 8.00 -0.44 5.58
CA LYS A 281 8.73 -0.75 4.34
C LYS A 281 9.00 0.49 3.49
N PHE A 282 8.24 1.55 3.70
CA PHE A 282 8.35 2.84 3.01
C PHE A 282 8.48 3.95 4.03
N ASP A 283 8.79 5.16 3.59
CA ASP A 283 8.78 6.31 4.49
C ASP A 283 7.38 6.51 5.09
N LEU A 284 6.36 6.34 4.24
CA LEU A 284 4.96 6.51 4.61
C LEU A 284 4.08 5.59 3.74
N THR A 285 3.17 4.85 4.36
CA THR A 285 2.11 4.10 3.66
C THR A 285 0.76 4.53 4.21
N LEU A 286 -0.14 4.95 3.32
CA LEU A 286 -1.55 5.12 3.66
C LEU A 286 -2.32 3.87 3.23
N SER A 287 -2.86 3.14 4.21
CA SER A 287 -3.79 2.03 3.98
C SER A 287 -5.18 2.48 4.37
N MET A 288 -6.16 2.20 3.52
CA MET A 288 -7.57 2.50 3.78
C MET A 288 -8.42 1.26 3.51
N SER A 289 -9.57 1.18 4.15
CA SER A 289 -10.59 0.14 3.92
C SER A 289 -11.97 0.79 3.92
N ASP A 290 -12.91 0.13 3.25
CA ASP A 290 -14.33 0.49 3.26
C ASP A 290 -15.08 -0.67 3.93
N GLU A 291 -15.57 -0.43 5.13
CA GLU A 291 -16.27 -1.42 5.94
C GLU A 291 -17.70 -0.92 6.17
N ASP A 292 -18.67 -1.55 5.51
CA ASP A 292 -20.10 -1.21 5.60
C ASP A 292 -20.40 0.28 5.29
N GLY A 293 -19.62 0.93 4.43
CA GLY A 293 -19.76 2.34 4.07
C GLY A 293 -19.04 3.30 5.02
N GLU A 294 -18.32 2.79 6.01
CA GLU A 294 -17.42 3.56 6.87
C GLU A 294 -15.97 3.38 6.40
N ILE A 295 -15.32 4.49 6.07
CA ILE A 295 -13.94 4.45 5.61
C ILE A 295 -13.02 4.52 6.82
N LYS A 296 -12.20 3.47 7.00
CA LYS A 296 -11.12 3.44 8.00
C LYS A 296 -9.78 3.62 7.32
N GLY A 297 -8.82 4.16 8.02
CA GLY A 297 -7.48 4.37 7.50
C GLY A 297 -6.41 4.14 8.53
N SER A 298 -5.21 3.86 8.06
CA SER A 298 -4.00 3.83 8.88
C SER A 298 -2.81 4.37 8.11
N PHE A 299 -1.97 5.12 8.83
CA PHE A 299 -0.63 5.46 8.37
C PHE A 299 0.40 4.55 9.01
N GLU A 300 1.07 3.73 8.21
CA GLU A 300 2.34 3.10 8.56
C GLU A 300 3.47 4.07 8.20
N TYR A 301 4.39 4.34 9.12
CA TYR A 301 5.43 5.34 8.91
C TYR A 301 6.77 4.94 9.54
N CYS A 302 7.87 5.39 8.92
CA CYS A 302 9.21 5.20 9.44
C CYS A 302 9.47 6.14 10.63
N THR A 303 9.66 5.58 11.83
CA THR A 303 9.89 6.33 13.08
C THR A 303 11.23 7.05 13.12
N LYS A 304 12.17 6.69 12.22
CA LYS A 304 13.44 7.42 12.04
C LYS A 304 13.29 8.68 11.19
N LEU A 305 12.12 8.91 10.59
CA LEU A 305 11.83 10.08 9.77
C LEU A 305 10.74 10.95 10.39
N PHE A 306 9.70 10.32 10.95
CA PHE A 306 8.50 11.01 11.43
C PHE A 306 8.27 10.77 12.92
N GLY A 307 7.86 11.81 13.63
CA GLY A 307 7.30 11.71 14.97
C GLY A 307 5.79 11.42 14.90
N ALA A 308 5.24 10.82 15.94
CA ALA A 308 3.81 10.51 16.03
C ALA A 308 2.92 11.76 15.87
N ASP A 309 3.34 12.88 16.43
CA ASP A 309 2.67 14.18 16.32
C ASP A 309 2.58 14.70 14.88
N ALA A 310 3.61 14.44 14.06
CA ALA A 310 3.60 14.79 12.64
C ALA A 310 2.59 13.95 11.85
N ILE A 311 2.48 12.68 12.18
CA ILE A 311 1.51 11.77 11.54
C ILE A 311 0.08 12.10 11.98
N GLU A 312 -0.13 12.46 13.25
CA GLU A 312 -1.42 12.93 13.72
C GLU A 312 -1.88 14.20 13.00
N ARG A 313 -0.98 15.17 12.77
CA ARG A 313 -1.28 16.37 11.96
C ARG A 313 -1.62 15.99 10.52
N LEU A 314 -0.81 15.15 9.90
CA LEU A 314 -1.01 14.69 8.51
C LEU A 314 -2.36 13.96 8.36
N THR A 315 -2.77 13.18 9.36
CA THR A 315 -4.07 12.51 9.41
C THR A 315 -5.22 13.52 9.51
N ARG A 316 -5.12 14.50 10.41
CA ARG A 316 -6.14 15.55 10.55
C ARG A 316 -6.32 16.33 9.24
N ASP A 317 -5.22 16.64 8.56
CA ASP A 317 -5.26 17.36 7.28
C ASP A 317 -5.81 16.49 6.15
N LEU A 318 -5.52 15.18 6.13
CA LEU A 318 -6.17 14.27 5.18
C LEU A 318 -7.69 14.27 5.38
N ILE A 319 -8.17 14.12 6.63
CA ILE A 319 -9.60 14.14 6.94
C ILE A 319 -10.23 15.49 6.55
N ALA A 320 -9.52 16.60 6.77
CA ALA A 320 -9.97 17.93 6.37
C ALA A 320 -10.07 18.06 4.84
N ILE A 321 -9.11 17.54 4.08
CA ILE A 321 -9.16 17.48 2.61
C ILE A 321 -10.36 16.64 2.16
N LEU A 322 -10.54 15.43 2.70
CA LEU A 322 -11.66 14.55 2.39
C LEU A 322 -13.01 15.23 2.64
N SER A 323 -13.12 15.97 3.74
CA SER A 323 -14.33 16.72 4.08
C SER A 323 -14.59 17.87 3.11
N GLN A 324 -13.56 18.65 2.74
CA GLN A 324 -13.69 19.78 1.82
C GLN A 324 -14.10 19.31 0.42
N ILE A 325 -13.44 18.29 -0.13
CA ILE A 325 -13.78 17.73 -1.43
C ILE A 325 -15.15 17.04 -1.42
N GLY A 326 -15.55 16.45 -0.29
CA GLY A 326 -16.87 15.85 -0.10
C GLY A 326 -18.00 16.89 -0.22
N ILE A 327 -17.77 18.10 0.29
CA ILE A 327 -18.71 19.23 0.22
C ILE A 327 -18.71 19.90 -1.15
N ASP A 328 -17.50 20.18 -1.69
CA ASP A 328 -17.33 20.88 -2.97
C ASP A 328 -16.19 20.26 -3.79
N PRO A 329 -16.49 19.31 -4.69
CA PRO A 329 -15.49 18.71 -5.56
C PRO A 329 -14.95 19.67 -6.65
N ASP A 330 -15.58 20.83 -6.87
CA ASP A 330 -15.11 21.85 -7.80
C ASP A 330 -14.19 22.88 -7.15
N LEU A 331 -13.84 22.70 -5.87
CA LEU A 331 -12.85 23.50 -5.18
C LEU A 331 -11.49 23.37 -5.87
N LEU A 332 -10.80 24.52 -6.06
CA LEU A 332 -9.44 24.50 -6.62
C LEU A 332 -8.46 23.82 -5.65
N LEU A 333 -7.56 23.00 -6.17
CA LEU A 333 -6.54 22.32 -5.34
C LEU A 333 -5.70 23.34 -4.55
N GLY A 334 -5.45 24.51 -5.11
CA GLY A 334 -4.76 25.62 -4.43
C GLY A 334 -5.51 26.11 -3.19
N ASP A 335 -6.84 26.13 -3.24
CA ASP A 335 -7.71 26.68 -2.20
C ASP A 335 -8.09 25.67 -1.11
N ILE A 336 -7.80 24.37 -1.31
CA ILE A 336 -7.97 23.34 -0.27
C ILE A 336 -7.08 23.72 0.92
N GLN A 337 -7.70 23.88 2.09
CA GLN A 337 -7.02 24.28 3.31
C GLN A 337 -6.47 23.06 4.05
N VAL A 338 -5.24 23.17 4.50
CA VAL A 338 -4.61 22.31 5.50
C VAL A 338 -4.14 23.19 6.65
N ASN A 339 -4.09 22.65 7.86
CA ASN A 339 -3.72 23.41 9.06
C ASN A 339 -2.20 23.68 9.11
N SER A 340 -1.72 24.41 8.10
CA SER A 340 -0.29 24.66 7.86
C SER A 340 0.37 25.62 8.85
N ASP A 341 -0.36 26.17 9.82
CA ASP A 341 0.16 27.20 10.75
C ASP A 341 1.17 26.65 11.78
N GLU A 342 1.40 25.34 11.81
CA GLU A 342 2.40 24.69 12.66
C GLU A 342 3.52 24.01 11.85
N ARG A 343 4.01 24.63 10.76
CA ARG A 343 5.28 24.18 10.18
C ARG A 343 6.37 24.35 11.23
N PRO A 344 7.23 23.35 11.48
CA PRO A 344 8.39 23.57 12.36
C PRO A 344 9.16 24.79 11.84
N GLU A 345 9.35 25.79 12.69
CA GLU A 345 10.22 26.93 12.40
C GLU A 345 11.61 26.37 12.07
N GLY A 346 12.03 26.43 10.81
CA GLY A 346 13.36 25.98 10.39
C GLY A 346 13.51 25.56 8.94
N PHE A 347 12.46 25.43 8.17
CA PHE A 347 12.58 25.04 6.76
C PHE A 347 12.40 26.28 5.85
N SER A 348 13.50 26.99 5.60
CA SER A 348 13.62 27.91 4.46
C SER A 348 14.28 27.14 3.31
N PRO A 349 13.69 27.11 2.09
CA PRO A 349 14.33 26.52 0.92
C PRO A 349 15.68 27.15 0.56
N ASP A 350 15.96 28.34 1.13
CA ASP A 350 17.15 29.15 0.82
C ASP A 350 18.36 28.88 1.72
N SER A 351 18.31 27.91 2.64
CA SER A 351 19.41 27.64 3.58
C SER A 351 20.26 26.41 3.22
N ILE A 352 20.42 26.07 1.96
CA ILE A 352 21.45 25.13 1.52
C ILE A 352 22.69 25.96 1.14
N ASP A 353 23.50 26.32 2.13
CA ASP A 353 24.87 26.75 1.90
C ASP A 353 25.68 25.53 1.42
N PHE A 354 26.03 25.53 0.13
CA PHE A 354 27.04 24.66 -0.42
C PHE A 354 28.38 24.98 0.19
N VAL A 355 28.85 24.19 1.14
CA VAL A 355 30.27 24.17 1.53
C VAL A 355 30.98 23.26 0.55
N PHE A 356 31.83 23.86 -0.29
CA PHE A 356 32.73 23.16 -1.20
C PHE A 356 33.84 22.40 -0.46
#